data_4db98704dab7553a8f88a01b15f545fd
#
_entry.id   4db98704dab7553a8f88a01b15f545fd
#
_cell.length_a   1.000
_cell.length_b   1.000
_cell.length_c   1.000
_cell.angle_alpha   90.00
_cell.angle_beta   90.00
_cell.angle_gamma   90.00
#
_symmetry.space_group_name_H-M   'P 1'
#
loop_
_entity.id
_entity.type
_entity.pdbx_description
1 polymer ?
#
loop_
_entity_poly.entity_id
_entity_poly.type
_entity_poly.pdbx_seq_one_letter_code
_entity_poly.pdbx_strand_id
1 'polypeptide(L)'
;MSINHGKSISSTAGENLSRKVKEHLRKRILGHEWATGSKIPGEFELAAQYNVARITIRAALRSLEAQGLVDIRHGSGTYVADFGDSIRTGLQQLGSVTSIIQDMGHKAGMITRLAEIRKANEQEAKLLQISEDSDVLRIERAITADDQVAAFYYGTINIEEIPKPIIKKISTGPVLDALNSIGKHPVRARAEIHAINSNKIGWGSNLPKSNLYLQLSQVFYLRNGKPIFIGDDYFIEGRFQFLIYRTA
;
A
#
# COMPACT_ATOMS: atom_id res chain seq x y z
N MET A 1 44.02 -7.02 -25.38
CA MET A 1 43.02 -5.94 -25.36
C MET A 1 41.78 -6.45 -24.62
N SER A 2 41.72 -6.20 -23.32
CA SER A 2 40.65 -6.68 -22.46
C SER A 2 39.60 -5.57 -22.32
N ILE A 3 38.36 -5.83 -22.74
CA ILE A 3 37.25 -4.94 -22.60
C ILE A 3 36.61 -5.23 -21.22
N ASN A 4 36.78 -4.26 -20.35
CA ASN A 4 36.27 -4.25 -18.98
C ASN A 4 34.77 -4.02 -19.01
N HIS A 5 33.96 -5.04 -18.68
CA HIS A 5 32.50 -4.91 -18.51
C HIS A 5 32.25 -4.26 -17.15
N GLY A 6 31.92 -2.98 -17.18
CA GLY A 6 31.48 -2.23 -16.01
C GLY A 6 30.24 -2.90 -15.38
N LYS A 7 30.40 -3.39 -14.16
CA LYS A 7 29.30 -3.83 -13.30
C LYS A 7 28.35 -2.67 -13.05
N SER A 8 27.14 -2.75 -13.55
CA SER A 8 26.01 -1.94 -13.12
C SER A 8 25.73 -2.24 -11.63
N ILE A 9 26.16 -1.35 -10.74
CA ILE A 9 25.93 -1.48 -9.31
C ILE A 9 24.60 -0.82 -8.97
N SER A 10 23.58 -1.68 -8.79
CA SER A 10 22.54 -1.66 -7.75
C SER A 10 21.77 -0.38 -7.47
N SER A 11 20.60 -0.25 -8.09
CA SER A 11 19.46 0.55 -7.61
C SER A 11 18.97 0.11 -6.19
N THR A 12 19.21 -1.13 -5.77
CA THR A 12 18.70 -1.73 -4.53
C THR A 12 19.28 -1.16 -3.23
N ALA A 13 20.54 -0.74 -3.19
CA ALA A 13 21.13 -0.21 -1.95
C ALA A 13 20.63 1.21 -1.63
N GLY A 14 20.51 2.08 -2.64
CA GLY A 14 19.99 3.45 -2.50
C GLY A 14 18.50 3.46 -2.17
N GLU A 15 17.68 2.58 -2.77
CA GLU A 15 16.26 2.43 -2.47
C GLU A 15 16.02 1.95 -1.03
N ASN A 16 16.85 1.02 -0.52
CA ASN A 16 16.76 0.56 0.86
C ASN A 16 17.10 1.68 1.86
N LEU A 17 18.08 2.51 1.52
CA LEU A 17 18.51 3.62 2.37
C LEU A 17 17.47 4.75 2.40
N SER A 18 16.92 5.14 1.26
CA SER A 18 15.82 6.11 1.17
C SER A 18 14.59 5.65 1.95
N ARG A 19 14.25 4.36 1.88
CA ARG A 19 13.15 3.78 2.65
C ARG A 19 13.40 3.87 4.16
N LYS A 20 14.60 3.55 4.64
CA LYS A 20 14.95 3.67 6.07
C LYS A 20 14.86 5.12 6.56
N VAL A 21 15.36 6.06 5.78
CA VAL A 21 15.27 7.50 6.09
C VAL A 21 13.81 7.94 6.14
N LYS A 22 13.00 7.54 5.14
CA LYS A 22 11.57 7.83 5.11
C LYS A 22 10.87 7.33 6.38
N GLU A 23 11.10 6.06 6.76
CA GLU A 23 10.49 5.47 7.95
C GLU A 23 10.87 6.21 9.23
N HIS A 24 12.13 6.62 9.35
CA HIS A 24 12.60 7.36 10.53
C HIS A 24 12.00 8.77 10.58
N LEU A 25 12.01 9.51 9.46
CA LEU A 25 11.38 10.84 9.38
C LEU A 25 9.87 10.75 9.66
N ARG A 26 9.20 9.72 9.14
CA ARG A 26 7.79 9.48 9.38
C ARG A 26 7.47 9.31 10.88
N LYS A 27 8.25 8.49 11.58
CA LYS A 27 8.09 8.30 13.03
C LYS A 27 8.26 9.60 13.80
N ARG A 28 9.19 10.46 13.41
CA ARG A 28 9.42 11.77 14.03
C ARG A 28 8.23 12.72 13.80
N ILE A 29 7.67 12.71 12.57
CA ILE A 29 6.50 13.54 12.21
C ILE A 29 5.26 13.07 12.99
N LEU A 30 4.94 11.78 12.95
CA LEU A 30 3.79 11.20 13.66
C LEU A 30 3.96 11.25 15.19
N GLY A 31 5.19 11.24 15.68
CA GLY A 31 5.52 11.46 17.09
C GLY A 31 5.50 12.94 17.51
N HIS A 32 5.00 13.84 16.63
CA HIS A 32 4.90 15.28 16.88
C HIS A 32 6.22 15.97 17.29
N GLU A 33 7.37 15.44 16.82
CA GLU A 33 8.65 16.13 17.03
C GLU A 33 8.66 17.51 16.37
N TRP A 34 7.90 17.65 15.30
CA TRP A 34 7.60 18.91 14.64
C TRP A 34 6.09 19.14 14.64
N ALA A 35 5.68 20.35 15.06
CA ALA A 35 4.26 20.70 15.04
C ALA A 35 3.70 20.78 13.62
N THR A 36 2.40 20.48 13.47
CA THR A 36 1.66 20.68 12.21
C THR A 36 1.89 22.09 11.67
N GLY A 37 2.19 22.21 10.38
CA GLY A 37 2.49 23.49 9.71
C GLY A 37 3.91 24.02 9.97
N SER A 38 4.69 23.42 10.87
CA SER A 38 6.07 23.85 11.12
C SER A 38 7.03 23.34 10.04
N LYS A 39 8.13 24.07 9.86
CA LYS A 39 9.19 23.73 8.93
C LYS A 39 10.10 22.65 9.55
N ILE A 40 10.37 21.57 8.81
CA ILE A 40 11.37 20.58 9.19
C ILE A 40 12.76 20.99 8.70
N PRO A 41 13.86 20.38 9.24
CA PRO A 41 15.21 20.63 8.78
C PRO A 41 15.36 20.45 7.26
N GLY A 42 16.20 21.28 6.65
CA GLY A 42 16.43 21.26 5.20
C GLY A 42 17.11 19.98 4.70
N GLU A 43 17.04 19.74 3.36
CA GLU A 43 17.68 18.56 2.74
C GLU A 43 19.16 18.42 3.11
N PHE A 44 19.88 19.54 3.21
CA PHE A 44 21.30 19.54 3.56
C PHE A 44 21.55 19.12 5.01
N GLU A 45 20.77 19.66 5.94
CA GLU A 45 20.84 19.33 7.36
C GLU A 45 20.44 17.87 7.61
N LEU A 46 19.34 17.42 7.00
CA LEU A 46 18.91 16.03 7.08
C LEU A 46 19.96 15.07 6.49
N ALA A 47 20.58 15.43 5.35
CA ALA A 47 21.63 14.63 4.74
C ALA A 47 22.83 14.45 5.68
N ALA A 48 23.22 15.51 6.39
CA ALA A 48 24.26 15.44 7.41
C ALA A 48 23.84 14.62 8.62
N GLN A 49 22.60 14.81 9.15
CA GLN A 49 22.07 14.05 10.30
C GLN A 49 22.00 12.54 10.04
N TYR A 50 21.60 12.14 8.83
CA TYR A 50 21.44 10.73 8.46
C TYR A 50 22.69 10.12 7.81
N ASN A 51 23.73 10.92 7.59
CA ASN A 51 24.94 10.53 6.87
C ASN A 51 24.65 9.86 5.52
N VAL A 52 23.81 10.52 4.71
CA VAL A 52 23.38 10.04 3.39
C VAL A 52 23.48 11.15 2.33
N ALA A 53 23.47 10.77 1.06
CA ALA A 53 23.43 11.74 -0.03
C ALA A 53 22.11 12.54 -0.02
N ARG A 54 22.15 13.83 -0.41
CA ARG A 54 20.96 14.70 -0.51
C ARG A 54 19.86 14.10 -1.41
N ILE A 55 20.23 13.39 -2.46
CA ILE A 55 19.26 12.71 -3.34
C ILE A 55 18.43 11.66 -2.59
N THR A 56 19.03 10.98 -1.60
CA THR A 56 18.35 10.00 -0.74
C THR A 56 17.31 10.67 0.16
N ILE A 57 17.68 11.84 0.76
CA ILE A 57 16.73 12.65 1.55
C ILE A 57 15.58 13.14 0.68
N ARG A 58 15.90 13.68 -0.50
CA ARG A 58 14.86 14.17 -1.44
C ARG A 58 13.88 13.08 -1.85
N ALA A 59 14.37 11.87 -2.13
CA ALA A 59 13.51 10.72 -2.45
C ALA A 59 12.63 10.33 -1.25
N ALA A 60 13.17 10.36 -0.03
CA ALA A 60 12.40 10.11 1.20
C ALA A 60 11.32 11.18 1.42
N LEU A 61 11.66 12.46 1.30
CA LEU A 61 10.73 13.58 1.47
C LEU A 61 9.61 13.56 0.43
N ARG A 62 9.92 13.30 -0.85
CA ARG A 62 8.88 13.14 -1.89
C ARG A 62 7.94 11.97 -1.60
N SER A 63 8.47 10.89 -1.03
CA SER A 63 7.62 9.76 -0.62
C SER A 63 6.71 10.12 0.56
N LEU A 64 7.18 10.96 1.51
CA LEU A 64 6.36 11.49 2.60
C LEU A 64 5.33 12.52 2.11
N GLU A 65 5.68 13.33 1.13
CA GLU A 65 4.75 14.26 0.45
C GLU A 65 3.65 13.48 -0.27
N ALA A 66 3.98 12.42 -1.00
CA ALA A 66 2.99 11.54 -1.63
C ALA A 66 2.08 10.83 -0.61
N GLN A 67 2.48 10.72 0.65
CA GLN A 67 1.67 10.24 1.77
C GLN A 67 0.92 11.37 2.50
N GLY A 68 1.09 12.63 2.07
CA GLY A 68 0.46 13.79 2.69
C GLY A 68 0.95 14.13 4.09
N LEU A 69 2.14 13.66 4.47
CA LEU A 69 2.75 13.93 5.77
C LEU A 69 3.56 15.23 5.77
N VAL A 70 4.02 15.68 4.62
CA VAL A 70 4.75 16.93 4.45
C VAL A 70 4.33 17.64 3.17
N ASP A 71 4.52 18.97 3.15
CA ASP A 71 4.35 19.85 2.00
C ASP A 71 5.74 20.38 1.60
N ILE A 72 6.20 20.03 0.39
CA ILE A 72 7.46 20.56 -0.16
C ILE A 72 7.17 21.86 -0.91
N ARG A 73 7.56 23.01 -0.34
CA ARG A 73 7.40 24.33 -0.95
C ARG A 73 8.69 24.75 -1.62
N HIS A 74 8.66 24.84 -2.95
CA HIS A 74 9.85 25.19 -3.73
C HIS A 74 10.49 26.50 -3.25
N GLY A 75 11.81 26.48 -3.00
CA GLY A 75 12.55 27.65 -2.48
C GLY A 75 12.29 27.98 -1.00
N SER A 76 11.22 27.47 -0.39
CA SER A 76 10.85 27.76 0.99
C SER A 76 11.24 26.65 1.97
N GLY A 77 11.16 25.38 1.57
CA GLY A 77 11.52 24.22 2.38
C GLY A 77 10.38 23.21 2.50
N THR A 78 10.51 22.28 3.44
CA THR A 78 9.54 21.23 3.72
C THR A 78 8.84 21.50 5.05
N TYR A 79 7.54 21.37 5.08
CA TYR A 79 6.69 21.66 6.23
C TYR A 79 5.87 20.43 6.60
N VAL A 80 5.57 20.23 7.88
CA VAL A 80 4.64 19.19 8.33
C VAL A 80 3.25 19.53 7.83
N ALA A 81 2.62 18.62 7.09
CA ALA A 81 1.27 18.82 6.60
C ALA A 81 0.23 18.69 7.74
N ASP A 82 -0.93 19.31 7.57
CA ASP A 82 -2.08 19.05 8.43
C ASP A 82 -2.78 17.79 7.93
N PHE A 83 -2.53 16.67 8.58
CA PHE A 83 -3.11 15.38 8.18
C PHE A 83 -4.31 14.96 9.05
N GLY A 84 -4.61 15.68 10.14
CA GLY A 84 -5.76 15.39 11.02
C GLY A 84 -5.83 13.90 11.41
N ASP A 85 -7.06 13.42 11.70
CA ASP A 85 -7.31 12.02 12.10
C ASP A 85 -7.61 11.09 10.90
N SER A 86 -7.56 11.59 9.67
CA SER A 86 -7.83 10.79 8.45
C SER A 86 -6.61 10.00 8.01
N ILE A 87 -6.82 8.74 7.62
CA ILE A 87 -5.78 7.91 7.01
C ILE A 87 -5.52 8.43 5.60
N ARG A 88 -4.35 9.02 5.37
CA ARG A 88 -3.96 9.60 4.08
C ARG A 88 -2.99 8.70 3.34
N THR A 89 -3.20 8.53 2.05
CA THR A 89 -2.30 7.74 1.20
C THR A 89 -2.29 8.25 -0.23
N GLY A 90 -1.16 8.03 -0.92
CA GLY A 90 -1.08 8.21 -2.37
C GLY A 90 -1.54 6.96 -3.10
N LEU A 91 -2.37 7.10 -4.13
CA LEU A 91 -2.87 6.00 -4.96
C LEU A 91 -1.78 5.32 -5.81
N GLN A 92 -0.59 5.90 -5.88
CA GLN A 92 0.49 5.45 -6.77
C GLN A 92 1.41 4.39 -6.16
N GLN A 93 1.28 4.11 -4.87
CA GLN A 93 2.14 3.14 -4.17
C GLN A 93 1.45 1.81 -4.01
N LEU A 94 2.15 0.73 -4.43
CA LEU A 94 1.76 -0.64 -4.09
C LEU A 94 1.97 -0.88 -2.59
N GLY A 95 0.90 -1.04 -1.85
CA GLY A 95 0.93 -1.33 -0.43
C GLY A 95 -0.34 -2.06 0.00
N SER A 96 -0.29 -2.78 1.10
CA SER A 96 -1.51 -3.32 1.72
C SER A 96 -2.23 -2.20 2.45
N VAL A 97 -3.57 -2.28 2.53
CA VAL A 97 -4.37 -1.32 3.32
C VAL A 97 -3.89 -1.29 4.78
N THR A 98 -3.50 -2.45 5.33
CA THR A 98 -2.95 -2.54 6.68
C THR A 98 -1.62 -1.80 6.83
N SER A 99 -0.72 -1.87 5.83
CA SER A 99 0.53 -1.10 5.88
C SER A 99 0.29 0.40 5.80
N ILE A 100 -0.69 0.84 4.99
CA ILE A 100 -1.09 2.24 4.91
C ILE A 100 -1.58 2.74 6.27
N ILE A 101 -2.46 1.99 6.93
CA ILE A 101 -2.99 2.31 8.26
C ILE A 101 -1.85 2.41 9.29
N GLN A 102 -0.94 1.44 9.32
CA GLN A 102 0.25 1.46 10.20
C GLN A 102 1.18 2.63 9.87
N ASP A 103 1.32 2.92 8.59
CA ASP A 103 2.13 4.03 8.10
C ASP A 103 1.61 5.39 8.56
N MET A 104 0.35 5.52 8.86
CA MET A 104 -0.28 6.72 9.43
C MET A 104 -0.33 6.69 10.97
N GLY A 105 0.33 5.73 11.62
CA GLY A 105 0.43 5.66 13.07
C GLY A 105 -0.73 4.95 13.77
N HIS A 106 -1.70 4.42 13.01
CA HIS A 106 -2.84 3.70 13.56
C HIS A 106 -2.55 2.21 13.75
N LYS A 107 -3.24 1.57 14.69
CA LYS A 107 -3.21 0.13 14.90
C LYS A 107 -4.05 -0.55 13.81
N ALA A 108 -3.39 -1.21 12.85
CA ALA A 108 -4.10 -1.97 11.83
C ALA A 108 -4.56 -3.33 12.34
N GLY A 109 -5.76 -3.73 11.94
CA GLY A 109 -6.31 -5.06 12.21
C GLY A 109 -7.03 -5.63 10.99
N MET A 110 -7.35 -6.93 11.05
CA MET A 110 -8.12 -7.63 10.01
C MET A 110 -9.12 -8.60 10.65
N ILE A 111 -10.34 -8.58 10.15
CA ILE A 111 -11.40 -9.53 10.50
C ILE A 111 -11.75 -10.30 9.22
N THR A 112 -11.33 -11.55 9.12
CA THR A 112 -11.62 -12.40 7.96
C THR A 112 -12.99 -13.04 8.13
N ARG A 113 -13.90 -12.79 7.17
CA ARG A 113 -15.22 -13.45 7.07
C ARG A 113 -15.13 -14.73 6.28
N LEU A 114 -14.37 -14.72 5.19
CA LEU A 114 -14.26 -15.85 4.27
C LEU A 114 -12.81 -16.03 3.84
N ALA A 115 -12.34 -17.25 3.83
CA ALA A 115 -11.12 -17.70 3.18
C ALA A 115 -11.35 -19.14 2.70
N GLU A 116 -11.68 -19.30 1.42
CA GLU A 116 -12.04 -20.60 0.83
C GLU A 116 -11.30 -20.85 -0.48
N ILE A 117 -10.99 -22.12 -0.74
CA ILE A 117 -10.47 -22.57 -2.03
C ILE A 117 -11.67 -23.03 -2.85
N ARG A 118 -11.80 -22.48 -4.06
CA ARG A 118 -12.83 -22.83 -5.03
C ARG A 118 -12.32 -22.69 -6.46
N LYS A 119 -13.10 -23.14 -7.43
CA LYS A 119 -12.82 -22.88 -8.84
C LYS A 119 -13.00 -21.39 -9.17
N ALA A 120 -12.17 -20.89 -10.10
CA ALA A 120 -12.32 -19.55 -10.62
C ALA A 120 -13.66 -19.43 -11.39
N ASN A 121 -14.29 -18.26 -11.29
CA ASN A 121 -15.37 -17.95 -12.21
C ASN A 121 -14.83 -17.35 -13.52
N GLU A 122 -15.68 -17.18 -14.54
CA GLU A 122 -15.31 -16.66 -15.86
C GLU A 122 -14.55 -15.30 -15.78
N GLN A 123 -15.04 -14.37 -14.98
CA GLN A 123 -14.42 -13.05 -14.82
C GLN A 123 -13.06 -13.14 -14.15
N GLU A 124 -12.94 -13.93 -13.09
CA GLU A 124 -11.69 -14.17 -12.37
C GLU A 124 -10.67 -14.88 -13.25
N ALA A 125 -11.10 -15.92 -13.98
CA ALA A 125 -10.27 -16.66 -14.92
C ALA A 125 -9.69 -15.74 -16.00
N LYS A 126 -10.52 -14.87 -16.58
CA LYS A 126 -10.12 -13.89 -17.57
C LYS A 126 -9.10 -12.88 -17.01
N LEU A 127 -9.36 -12.32 -15.82
CA LEU A 127 -8.48 -11.31 -15.20
C LEU A 127 -7.15 -11.91 -14.73
N LEU A 128 -7.19 -13.14 -14.22
CA LEU A 128 -6.01 -13.89 -13.74
C LEU A 128 -5.28 -14.62 -14.86
N GLN A 129 -5.86 -14.69 -16.08
CA GLN A 129 -5.31 -15.42 -17.24
C GLN A 129 -5.08 -16.92 -16.92
N ILE A 130 -6.06 -17.54 -16.27
CA ILE A 130 -6.09 -18.96 -15.89
C ILE A 130 -7.33 -19.64 -16.44
N SER A 131 -7.42 -20.98 -16.31
CA SER A 131 -8.65 -21.71 -16.61
C SER A 131 -9.70 -21.50 -15.53
N GLU A 132 -11.01 -21.60 -15.89
CA GLU A 132 -12.10 -21.64 -14.92
C GLU A 132 -12.03 -22.88 -14.00
N ASP A 133 -11.34 -23.93 -14.44
CA ASP A 133 -11.07 -25.12 -13.63
C ASP A 133 -9.91 -24.93 -12.64
N SER A 134 -9.17 -23.80 -12.70
CA SER A 134 -8.08 -23.52 -11.78
C SER A 134 -8.60 -23.22 -10.37
N ASP A 135 -7.85 -23.72 -9.38
CA ASP A 135 -8.17 -23.41 -7.99
C ASP A 135 -7.67 -22.00 -7.61
N VAL A 136 -8.55 -21.25 -6.97
CA VAL A 136 -8.27 -19.92 -6.45
C VAL A 136 -8.61 -19.86 -4.96
N LEU A 137 -7.92 -19.00 -4.22
CA LEU A 137 -8.27 -18.65 -2.85
C LEU A 137 -9.11 -17.38 -2.87
N ARG A 138 -10.37 -17.48 -2.51
CA ARG A 138 -11.27 -16.33 -2.28
C ARG A 138 -11.15 -15.85 -0.85
N ILE A 139 -10.99 -14.53 -0.66
CA ILE A 139 -10.85 -13.91 0.66
C ILE A 139 -11.81 -12.72 0.76
N GLU A 140 -12.45 -12.60 1.93
CA GLU A 140 -13.26 -11.44 2.29
C GLU A 140 -12.90 -10.97 3.69
N ARG A 141 -12.53 -9.69 3.83
CA ARG A 141 -12.01 -9.12 5.07
C ARG A 141 -12.56 -7.73 5.33
N ALA A 142 -12.82 -7.43 6.61
CA ALA A 142 -12.87 -6.07 7.10
C ALA A 142 -11.48 -5.70 7.61
N ILE A 143 -11.01 -4.52 7.20
CA ILE A 143 -9.73 -3.94 7.65
C ILE A 143 -10.07 -2.87 8.67
N THR A 144 -9.40 -2.91 9.82
CA THR A 144 -9.65 -1.97 10.91
C THR A 144 -8.47 -1.04 11.15
N ALA A 145 -8.78 0.19 11.57
CA ALA A 145 -7.85 1.15 12.12
C ALA A 145 -8.33 1.50 13.53
N ASP A 146 -7.47 1.30 14.55
CA ASP A 146 -7.81 1.50 15.97
C ASP A 146 -9.12 0.81 16.37
N ASP A 147 -9.22 -0.47 15.98
CA ASP A 147 -10.36 -1.36 16.21
C ASP A 147 -11.69 -0.95 15.52
N GLN A 148 -11.68 0.10 14.70
CA GLN A 148 -12.83 0.52 13.89
C GLN A 148 -12.66 0.11 12.43
N VAL A 149 -13.73 -0.40 11.79
CA VAL A 149 -13.68 -0.78 10.37
C VAL A 149 -13.44 0.46 9.51
N ALA A 150 -12.41 0.39 8.69
CA ALA A 150 -11.97 1.46 7.80
C ALA A 150 -12.14 1.09 6.31
N ALA A 151 -12.02 -0.20 5.97
CA ALA A 151 -12.20 -0.69 4.61
C ALA A 151 -12.69 -2.14 4.60
N PHE A 152 -13.22 -2.58 3.46
CA PHE A 152 -13.50 -3.98 3.16
C PHE A 152 -12.66 -4.42 1.96
N TYR A 153 -12.11 -5.62 2.04
CA TYR A 153 -11.32 -6.23 0.98
C TYR A 153 -11.95 -7.53 0.50
N TYR A 154 -12.08 -7.66 -0.81
CA TYR A 154 -12.57 -8.85 -1.50
C TYR A 154 -11.51 -9.28 -2.52
N GLY A 155 -10.77 -10.34 -2.24
CA GLY A 155 -9.64 -10.77 -3.07
C GLY A 155 -9.81 -12.17 -3.63
N THR A 156 -9.22 -12.41 -4.80
CA THR A 156 -9.09 -13.74 -5.40
C THR A 156 -7.66 -13.95 -5.86
N ILE A 157 -7.01 -14.96 -5.33
CA ILE A 157 -5.59 -15.25 -5.53
C ILE A 157 -5.46 -16.55 -6.32
N ASN A 158 -4.71 -16.54 -7.43
CA ASN A 158 -4.30 -17.77 -8.09
C ASN A 158 -3.32 -18.54 -7.20
N ILE A 159 -3.69 -19.76 -6.79
CA ILE A 159 -2.90 -20.57 -5.86
C ILE A 159 -2.17 -21.75 -6.50
N GLU A 160 -2.22 -21.90 -7.81
CA GLU A 160 -1.65 -23.04 -8.54
C GLU A 160 -0.18 -23.32 -8.19
N GLU A 161 0.60 -22.26 -8.04
CA GLU A 161 2.03 -22.35 -7.69
C GLU A 161 2.34 -21.87 -6.27
N ILE A 162 1.34 -21.82 -5.37
CA ILE A 162 1.51 -21.34 -4.00
C ILE A 162 1.53 -22.53 -3.04
N PRO A 163 2.60 -22.72 -2.25
CA PRO A 163 2.66 -23.79 -1.26
C PRO A 163 1.56 -23.69 -0.20
N LYS A 164 1.00 -24.84 0.21
CA LYS A 164 -0.07 -24.90 1.24
C LYS A 164 0.20 -24.08 2.51
N PRO A 165 1.42 -24.06 3.10
CA PRO A 165 1.70 -23.23 4.26
C PRO A 165 1.54 -21.73 3.98
N ILE A 166 1.82 -21.29 2.75
CA ILE A 166 1.68 -19.90 2.34
C ILE A 166 0.20 -19.55 2.11
N ILE A 167 -0.58 -20.47 1.54
CA ILE A 167 -2.04 -20.30 1.42
C ILE A 167 -2.65 -20.06 2.81
N LYS A 168 -2.23 -20.81 3.83
CA LYS A 168 -2.65 -20.59 5.22
C LYS A 168 -2.24 -19.21 5.74
N LYS A 169 -1.01 -18.75 5.46
CA LYS A 169 -0.57 -17.39 5.83
C LYS A 169 -1.40 -16.31 5.13
N ILE A 170 -1.70 -16.49 3.85
CA ILE A 170 -2.56 -15.59 3.08
C ILE A 170 -3.98 -15.55 3.69
N SER A 171 -4.53 -16.69 4.12
CA SER A 171 -5.87 -16.78 4.71
C SER A 171 -5.99 -16.01 6.05
N THR A 172 -4.89 -15.78 6.75
CA THR A 172 -4.90 -15.16 8.10
C THR A 172 -4.15 -13.84 8.19
N GLY A 173 -3.35 -13.50 7.17
CA GLY A 173 -2.48 -12.31 7.18
C GLY A 173 -2.50 -11.53 5.85
N PRO A 174 -1.70 -10.47 5.74
CA PRO A 174 -1.62 -9.66 4.52
C PRO A 174 -1.14 -10.50 3.32
N VAL A 175 -1.87 -10.39 2.20
CA VAL A 175 -1.57 -11.15 0.97
C VAL A 175 -0.17 -10.84 0.45
N LEU A 176 0.18 -9.55 0.38
CA LEU A 176 1.46 -9.08 -0.14
C LEU A 176 2.64 -9.62 0.66
N ASP A 177 2.55 -9.63 1.99
CA ASP A 177 3.63 -10.10 2.87
C ASP A 177 3.85 -11.60 2.72
N ALA A 178 2.77 -12.36 2.62
CA ALA A 178 2.84 -13.80 2.41
C ALA A 178 3.46 -14.15 1.04
N LEU A 179 3.06 -13.46 -0.03
CA LEU A 179 3.63 -13.62 -1.36
C LEU A 179 5.11 -13.21 -1.41
N ASN A 180 5.47 -12.11 -0.72
CA ASN A 180 6.86 -11.66 -0.60
C ASN A 180 7.76 -12.73 0.03
N SER A 181 7.25 -13.46 1.04
CA SER A 181 8.03 -14.49 1.73
C SER A 181 8.49 -15.65 0.85
N ILE A 182 7.90 -15.81 -0.33
CA ILE A 182 8.24 -16.84 -1.33
C ILE A 182 8.75 -16.27 -2.66
N GLY A 183 9.11 -14.99 -2.68
CA GLY A 183 9.61 -14.33 -3.89
C GLY A 183 8.56 -14.06 -4.99
N LYS A 184 7.28 -14.32 -4.73
CA LYS A 184 6.15 -14.03 -5.64
C LYS A 184 5.53 -12.66 -5.38
N HIS A 185 6.35 -11.67 -5.16
CA HIS A 185 5.87 -10.32 -4.87
C HIS A 185 5.49 -9.58 -6.16
N PRO A 186 4.30 -8.98 -6.19
CA PRO A 186 3.86 -8.16 -7.31
C PRO A 186 4.73 -6.92 -7.43
N VAL A 187 5.10 -6.57 -8.66
CA VAL A 187 5.92 -5.38 -8.95
C VAL A 187 5.10 -4.22 -9.52
N ARG A 188 3.87 -4.49 -9.93
CA ARG A 188 2.92 -3.48 -10.41
C ARG A 188 1.48 -3.93 -10.19
N ALA A 189 0.56 -2.96 -10.13
CA ALA A 189 -0.87 -3.19 -10.24
C ALA A 189 -1.48 -2.25 -11.28
N ARG A 190 -2.54 -2.72 -11.94
CA ARG A 190 -3.49 -1.84 -12.63
C ARG A 190 -4.68 -1.66 -11.72
N ALA A 191 -5.07 -0.42 -11.47
CA ALA A 191 -6.19 -0.10 -10.61
C ALA A 191 -7.22 0.77 -11.36
N GLU A 192 -8.50 0.50 -11.10
CA GLU A 192 -9.62 1.34 -11.50
C GLU A 192 -10.30 1.87 -10.24
N ILE A 193 -10.73 3.12 -10.28
CA ILE A 193 -11.29 3.83 -9.12
C ILE A 193 -12.76 4.13 -9.42
N HIS A 194 -13.64 3.74 -8.50
CA HIS A 194 -15.08 3.93 -8.62
C HIS A 194 -15.67 4.51 -7.34
N ALA A 195 -16.61 5.44 -7.47
CA ALA A 195 -17.47 5.86 -6.37
C ALA A 195 -18.66 4.90 -6.27
N ILE A 196 -18.82 4.28 -5.10
CA ILE A 196 -19.85 3.25 -4.88
C ILE A 196 -20.81 3.71 -3.77
N ASN A 197 -22.10 3.62 -4.04
CA ASN A 197 -23.16 3.72 -3.04
C ASN A 197 -23.86 2.36 -2.96
N SER A 198 -23.64 1.61 -1.89
CA SER A 198 -24.18 0.27 -1.75
C SER A 198 -24.34 -0.15 -0.29
N ASN A 199 -25.47 -0.77 0.00
CA ASN A 199 -25.73 -1.42 1.29
C ASN A 199 -25.36 -2.92 1.31
N LYS A 200 -24.75 -3.42 0.23
CA LYS A 200 -24.33 -4.83 0.09
C LYS A 200 -22.87 -5.05 0.42
N ILE A 201 -22.09 -3.97 0.61
CA ILE A 201 -20.67 -4.04 0.96
C ILE A 201 -20.54 -4.09 2.46
N GLY A 202 -19.69 -5.00 2.94
CA GLY A 202 -19.45 -5.20 4.35
C GLY A 202 -20.40 -6.18 5.02
N TRP A 203 -20.21 -6.38 6.30
CA TRP A 203 -20.97 -7.32 7.13
C TRP A 203 -20.77 -7.03 8.61
N GLY A 204 -21.62 -7.64 9.45
CA GLY A 204 -21.49 -7.62 10.91
C GLY A 204 -22.13 -6.39 11.57
N SER A 205 -21.94 -6.26 12.87
CA SER A 205 -22.54 -5.22 13.71
C SER A 205 -21.89 -3.84 13.56
N ASN A 206 -20.70 -3.78 12.94
CA ASN A 206 -19.89 -2.56 12.81
C ASN A 206 -19.97 -1.96 11.39
N LEU A 207 -21.08 -2.15 10.70
CA LEU A 207 -21.30 -1.51 9.39
C LEU A 207 -21.23 0.02 9.54
N PRO A 208 -20.54 0.71 8.61
CA PRO A 208 -20.50 2.16 8.64
C PRO A 208 -21.89 2.75 8.46
N LYS A 209 -22.15 3.90 9.07
CA LYS A 209 -23.41 4.63 8.90
C LYS A 209 -23.62 5.10 7.45
N SER A 210 -22.54 5.29 6.71
CA SER A 210 -22.54 5.68 5.30
C SER A 210 -22.41 4.46 4.41
N ASN A 211 -23.20 4.39 3.34
CA ASN A 211 -23.09 3.37 2.27
C ASN A 211 -22.18 3.86 1.12
N LEU A 212 -21.40 4.92 1.36
CA LEU A 212 -20.51 5.50 0.36
C LEU A 212 -19.10 4.94 0.51
N TYR A 213 -18.54 4.49 -0.60
CA TYR A 213 -17.20 3.93 -0.66
C TYR A 213 -16.45 4.46 -1.87
N LEU A 214 -15.14 4.62 -1.72
CA LEU A 214 -14.23 4.63 -2.84
C LEU A 214 -13.79 3.18 -3.08
N GLN A 215 -14.12 2.61 -4.24
CA GLN A 215 -13.63 1.31 -4.65
C GLN A 215 -12.33 1.45 -5.43
N LEU A 216 -11.36 0.63 -5.09
CA LEU A 216 -10.15 0.41 -5.86
C LEU A 216 -10.16 -1.04 -6.36
N SER A 217 -10.49 -1.23 -7.65
CA SER A 217 -10.49 -2.54 -8.29
C SER A 217 -9.15 -2.79 -8.95
N GLN A 218 -8.44 -3.86 -8.56
CA GLN A 218 -7.03 -4.02 -8.87
C GLN A 218 -6.68 -5.39 -9.43
N VAL A 219 -5.76 -5.41 -10.39
CA VAL A 219 -5.07 -6.62 -10.86
C VAL A 219 -3.58 -6.46 -10.58
N PHE A 220 -2.99 -7.40 -9.86
CA PHE A 220 -1.60 -7.38 -9.43
C PHE A 220 -0.74 -8.33 -10.26
N TYR A 221 0.41 -7.84 -10.74
CA TYR A 221 1.26 -8.54 -11.70
C TYR A 221 2.65 -8.80 -11.13
N LEU A 222 3.14 -10.02 -11.37
CA LEU A 222 4.52 -10.42 -11.12
C LEU A 222 5.47 -9.77 -12.15
N ARG A 223 6.78 -9.85 -11.88
CA ARG A 223 7.82 -9.32 -12.77
C ARG A 223 7.77 -9.88 -14.19
N ASN A 224 7.34 -11.12 -14.38
CA ASN A 224 7.16 -11.77 -15.68
C ASN A 224 5.88 -11.33 -16.41
N GLY A 225 5.10 -10.40 -15.85
CA GLY A 225 3.86 -9.89 -16.41
C GLY A 225 2.62 -10.75 -16.14
N LYS A 226 2.73 -11.92 -15.50
CA LYS A 226 1.57 -12.75 -15.15
C LYS A 226 0.81 -12.12 -13.98
N PRO A 227 -0.53 -12.06 -14.03
CA PRO A 227 -1.35 -11.69 -12.90
C PRO A 227 -1.28 -12.78 -11.82
N ILE A 228 -1.25 -12.38 -10.56
CA ILE A 228 -1.16 -13.31 -9.42
C ILE A 228 -2.39 -13.22 -8.52
N PHE A 229 -2.97 -12.03 -8.34
CA PHE A 229 -4.23 -11.86 -7.65
C PHE A 229 -4.98 -10.62 -8.15
N ILE A 230 -6.28 -10.62 -7.90
CA ILE A 230 -7.18 -9.50 -8.09
C ILE A 230 -7.80 -9.13 -6.74
N GLY A 231 -8.16 -7.87 -6.57
CA GLY A 231 -8.77 -7.40 -5.33
C GLY A 231 -9.57 -6.14 -5.50
N ASP A 232 -10.68 -6.09 -4.78
CA ASP A 232 -11.50 -4.90 -4.61
C ASP A 232 -11.37 -4.42 -3.18
N ASP A 233 -10.79 -3.24 -3.01
CA ASP A 233 -10.75 -2.52 -1.74
C ASP A 233 -11.87 -1.48 -1.74
N TYR A 234 -12.75 -1.53 -0.75
CA TYR A 234 -13.83 -0.57 -0.53
C TYR A 234 -13.49 0.27 0.70
N PHE A 235 -12.99 1.46 0.46
CA PHE A 235 -12.63 2.43 1.50
C PHE A 235 -13.87 3.20 1.94
N ILE A 236 -14.15 3.18 3.24
CA ILE A 236 -15.30 3.87 3.81
C ILE A 236 -15.07 5.39 3.73
N GLU A 237 -16.05 6.12 3.17
CA GLU A 237 -16.02 7.57 3.10
C GLU A 237 -15.81 8.20 4.49
N GLY A 238 -14.94 9.20 4.53
CA GLY A 238 -14.56 9.89 5.77
C GLY A 238 -13.50 9.17 6.63
N ARG A 239 -13.10 7.92 6.27
CA ARG A 239 -12.02 7.20 6.97
C ARG A 239 -10.67 7.32 6.25
N PHE A 240 -10.69 7.40 4.93
CA PHE A 240 -9.50 7.57 4.10
C PHE A 240 -9.57 8.85 3.30
N GLN A 241 -8.41 9.49 3.12
CA GLN A 241 -8.19 10.57 2.16
C GLN A 241 -7.12 10.13 1.17
N PHE A 242 -7.49 10.06 -0.10
CA PHE A 242 -6.55 9.76 -1.18
C PHE A 242 -6.03 11.07 -1.77
N LEU A 243 -4.70 11.22 -1.76
CA LEU A 243 -4.05 12.43 -2.24
C LEU A 243 -3.40 12.18 -3.60
N ILE A 244 -3.62 13.09 -4.54
CA ILE A 244 -2.95 13.13 -5.82
C ILE A 244 -2.28 14.50 -5.94
N TYR A 245 -0.95 14.52 -6.01
CA TYR A 245 -0.20 15.74 -6.26
C TYR A 245 -0.11 15.96 -7.77
N ARG A 246 -0.60 17.11 -8.23
CA ARG A 246 -0.56 17.53 -9.62
C ARG A 246 0.46 18.65 -9.75
N THR A 247 1.44 18.47 -10.66
CA THR A 247 2.43 19.49 -11.01
C THR A 247 2.15 20.01 -12.42
N ALA A 248 2.37 21.31 -12.64
CA ALA A 248 2.31 21.94 -13.95
C ALA A 248 3.68 21.83 -14.65
#